data_b62c705096181f6027f728530da77af4
#
_entry.id   b62c705096181f6027f728530da77af4
#
_cell.length_a   1.000
_cell.length_b   1.000
_cell.length_c   1.000
_cell.angle_alpha   90.00
_cell.angle_beta   90.00
_cell.angle_gamma   90.00
#
_symmetry.space_group_name_H-M   'P 1'
#
loop_
_entity.id
_entity.type
_entity.pdbx_description
1 polymer ?
#
loop_
_entity_poly.entity_id
_entity_poly.type
_entity_poly.pdbx_seq_one_letter_code
_entity_poly.pdbx_strand_id
1 'polypeptide(L)'
;MDYDVIPVVRTLSADTLTPLVAFAALSDPGTEAFLFESVERGENLGRYSFVGFEPRRSLKFDATVSDPVRVLNEELVPLRVEGEQALPPFFGGAVGFFGYGISGWSERIPDTHPNETNIPDAKLLFFDNVVVFDHVSQRMHIVANVFRGGTIEDANARLDRAIAKLRKASVEPIAFGDGAPVELTANHTRESFEQMIREAKEEIVAGEIFQIVLSQRWETEFPTSEALTLYRALRSINPSPYMFLLRTNECTLVGASPEMLVRVTDGKVETRPIAGTRPRGKTHEEDRELEASLLADPKENAEHLMLVDLGRNDLGRVCASGSVVVEDFKHIERYSHVMHIVTDVHGRLREDCTPVDAFLSCFPAGTVSGAPKIRAMELIDRFENTRRGPYAGAVAYFSFNGNLDSCITIRTVTLANDRAYVQAGAGIVYDSDPATEYVETENKSMAIRRAIALARGVVSS
;
A
#
# COMPACT_ATOMS: atom_id res chain seq x y z
N MET A 1 -5.48 33.47 -14.40
CA MET A 1 -6.18 32.43 -13.61
C MET A 1 -5.66 32.52 -12.20
N ASP A 2 -6.55 32.66 -11.23
CA ASP A 2 -6.18 32.72 -9.80
C ASP A 2 -5.85 31.33 -9.23
N TYR A 3 -6.13 30.28 -9.98
CA TYR A 3 -5.91 28.87 -9.65
C TYR A 3 -4.89 28.21 -10.59
N ASP A 4 -4.19 27.18 -10.09
CA ASP A 4 -3.24 26.38 -10.85
C ASP A 4 -3.93 25.18 -11.53
N VAL A 5 -5.02 24.70 -10.90
CA VAL A 5 -5.85 23.59 -11.38
C VAL A 5 -7.34 23.93 -11.27
N ILE A 6 -8.09 23.65 -12.31
CA ILE A 6 -9.55 23.74 -12.37
C ILE A 6 -10.11 22.36 -12.65
N PRO A 7 -10.69 21.66 -11.66
CA PRO A 7 -11.34 20.38 -11.86
C PRO A 7 -12.69 20.54 -12.55
N VAL A 8 -12.89 19.87 -13.68
CA VAL A 8 -14.19 19.73 -14.33
C VAL A 8 -14.78 18.38 -13.95
N VAL A 9 -15.94 18.39 -13.29
CA VAL A 9 -16.52 17.18 -12.70
C VAL A 9 -17.87 16.85 -13.33
N ARG A 10 -18.06 15.58 -13.67
CA ARG A 10 -19.37 15.01 -14.03
C ARG A 10 -19.75 13.94 -13.02
N THR A 11 -20.89 14.10 -12.38
CA THR A 11 -21.41 13.16 -11.39
C THR A 11 -22.49 12.28 -11.99
N LEU A 12 -22.34 10.97 -11.88
CA LEU A 12 -23.29 9.95 -12.31
C LEU A 12 -23.68 9.05 -11.14
N SER A 13 -24.78 8.28 -11.28
CA SER A 13 -25.10 7.18 -10.37
C SER A 13 -24.07 6.05 -10.53
N ALA A 14 -23.68 5.42 -9.43
CA ALA A 14 -22.75 4.29 -9.40
C ALA A 14 -23.46 2.94 -9.12
N ASP A 15 -24.77 2.87 -9.27
CA ASP A 15 -25.58 1.71 -8.93
C ASP A 15 -25.40 0.50 -9.87
N THR A 16 -24.93 0.74 -11.10
CA THR A 16 -24.77 -0.31 -12.13
C THR A 16 -23.32 -0.58 -12.51
N LEU A 17 -22.36 0.21 -12.01
CA LEU A 17 -20.95 0.10 -12.34
C LEU A 17 -20.11 -0.12 -11.07
N THR A 18 -19.16 -1.04 -11.15
CA THR A 18 -18.15 -1.23 -10.11
C THR A 18 -16.82 -0.56 -10.51
N PRO A 19 -15.95 -0.21 -9.55
CA PRO A 19 -14.61 0.32 -9.83
C PRO A 19 -13.81 -0.60 -10.77
N LEU A 20 -13.90 -1.92 -10.59
CA LEU A 20 -13.24 -2.90 -11.43
C LEU A 20 -13.71 -2.85 -12.89
N VAL A 21 -15.03 -2.73 -13.12
CA VAL A 21 -15.60 -2.61 -14.48
C VAL A 21 -15.17 -1.30 -15.11
N ALA A 22 -15.16 -0.20 -14.36
CA ALA A 22 -14.65 1.08 -14.82
C ALA A 22 -13.17 1.04 -15.21
N PHE A 23 -12.34 0.39 -14.38
CA PHE A 23 -10.92 0.20 -14.68
C PHE A 23 -10.71 -0.58 -15.98
N ALA A 24 -11.39 -1.70 -16.14
CA ALA A 24 -11.29 -2.52 -17.35
C ALA A 24 -11.75 -1.79 -18.63
N ALA A 25 -12.74 -0.89 -18.51
CA ALA A 25 -13.25 -0.12 -19.64
C ALA A 25 -12.38 1.08 -20.02
N LEU A 26 -11.69 1.68 -19.05
CA LEU A 26 -10.93 2.92 -19.24
C LEU A 26 -9.44 2.69 -19.49
N SER A 27 -8.90 1.53 -19.09
CA SER A 27 -7.48 1.22 -19.23
C SER A 27 -7.26 0.03 -20.18
N ASP A 28 -6.63 0.26 -21.31
CA ASP A 28 -6.27 -0.83 -22.23
C ASP A 28 -5.21 -1.76 -21.58
N PRO A 29 -5.22 -3.06 -21.91
CA PRO A 29 -4.17 -3.98 -21.46
C PRO A 29 -2.77 -3.46 -21.80
N GLY A 30 -1.84 -3.50 -20.83
CA GLY A 30 -0.47 -3.04 -21.01
C GLY A 30 -0.25 -1.52 -20.88
N THR A 31 -1.31 -0.71 -20.70
CA THR A 31 -1.14 0.74 -20.43
C THR A 31 -0.99 1.04 -18.95
N GLU A 32 -0.28 2.11 -18.62
CA GLU A 32 -0.14 2.58 -17.24
C GLU A 32 -1.48 3.07 -16.69
N ALA A 33 -1.91 2.50 -15.56
CA ALA A 33 -3.19 2.79 -14.93
C ALA A 33 -3.21 2.29 -13.48
N PHE A 34 -4.17 2.74 -12.69
CA PHE A 34 -4.38 2.19 -11.36
C PHE A 34 -5.87 2.01 -11.03
N LEU A 35 -6.12 1.04 -10.15
CA LEU A 35 -7.36 0.82 -9.43
C LEU A 35 -7.02 0.73 -7.95
N PHE A 36 -7.59 1.63 -7.14
CA PHE A 36 -7.52 1.60 -5.69
C PHE A 36 -8.93 1.42 -5.14
N GLU A 37 -9.12 0.38 -4.33
CA GLU A 37 -10.38 0.10 -3.66
C GLU A 37 -10.14 -0.09 -2.16
N SER A 38 -11.10 0.30 -1.35
CA SER A 38 -11.19 -0.15 0.02
C SER A 38 -12.40 -1.08 0.13
N VAL A 39 -12.18 -2.32 0.51
CA VAL A 39 -13.20 -3.39 0.45
C VAL A 39 -13.73 -3.76 1.83
N GLU A 40 -13.29 -3.11 2.89
CA GLU A 40 -13.78 -3.38 4.24
C GLU A 40 -15.03 -2.56 4.60
N ARG A 41 -15.92 -3.20 5.35
CA ARG A 41 -17.15 -2.59 5.86
C ARG A 41 -16.84 -1.83 7.16
N GLY A 42 -16.59 -0.52 7.06
CA GLY A 42 -16.47 0.39 8.21
C GLY A 42 -16.79 1.81 7.78
N GLU A 43 -17.32 2.64 8.68
CA GLU A 43 -17.80 3.99 8.37
C GLU A 43 -16.66 4.94 7.94
N ASN A 44 -15.41 4.64 8.30
CA ASN A 44 -14.24 5.48 8.04
C ASN A 44 -13.24 4.91 7.03
N LEU A 45 -13.31 3.63 6.73
CA LEU A 45 -12.48 2.93 5.73
C LEU A 45 -13.43 2.40 4.65
N GLY A 46 -13.16 2.69 3.40
CA GLY A 46 -13.97 2.14 2.32
C GLY A 46 -14.93 3.08 1.65
N ARG A 47 -14.92 4.39 2.00
CA ARG A 47 -15.82 5.35 1.37
C ARG A 47 -15.53 5.54 -0.10
N TYR A 48 -14.25 5.60 -0.49
CA TYR A 48 -13.86 5.92 -1.86
C TYR A 48 -13.10 4.79 -2.53
N SER A 49 -13.33 4.64 -3.84
CA SER A 49 -12.47 3.90 -4.76
C SER A 49 -12.06 4.83 -5.90
N PHE A 50 -10.85 4.62 -6.41
CA PHE A 50 -10.25 5.49 -7.42
C PHE A 50 -9.76 4.67 -8.61
N VAL A 51 -10.04 5.20 -9.83
CA VAL A 51 -9.54 4.64 -11.09
C VAL A 51 -8.84 5.76 -11.85
N GLY A 52 -7.54 5.59 -12.12
CA GLY A 52 -6.77 6.49 -12.97
C GLY A 52 -6.37 5.80 -14.27
N PHE A 53 -6.47 6.54 -15.36
CA PHE A 53 -6.20 6.07 -16.70
C PHE A 53 -5.58 7.18 -17.56
N GLU A 54 -4.81 6.79 -18.57
CA GLU A 54 -4.15 7.73 -19.48
C GLU A 54 -3.32 8.79 -18.72
N PRO A 55 -2.26 8.38 -17.95
CA PRO A 55 -1.45 9.33 -17.23
C PRO A 55 -0.80 10.33 -18.19
N ARG A 56 -0.77 11.62 -17.81
CA ARG A 56 -0.15 12.67 -18.62
C ARG A 56 1.36 12.47 -18.76
N ARG A 57 2.01 12.01 -17.71
CA ARG A 57 3.45 11.72 -17.63
C ARG A 57 3.76 10.76 -16.49
N SER A 58 4.97 10.28 -16.48
CA SER A 58 5.48 9.49 -15.36
C SER A 58 6.89 9.95 -14.96
N LEU A 59 7.24 9.66 -13.71
CA LEU A 59 8.59 9.82 -13.17
C LEU A 59 9.10 8.46 -12.69
N LYS A 60 10.34 8.17 -13.02
CA LYS A 60 11.05 6.98 -12.56
C LYS A 60 12.26 7.40 -11.74
N PHE A 61 12.42 6.78 -10.59
CA PHE A 61 13.55 6.99 -9.71
C PHE A 61 14.40 5.72 -9.67
N ASP A 62 15.62 5.85 -10.10
CA ASP A 62 16.65 4.83 -10.05
C ASP A 62 18.00 5.48 -9.70
N ALA A 63 19.08 4.72 -9.68
CA ALA A 63 20.41 5.21 -9.32
C ALA A 63 20.92 6.39 -10.15
N THR A 64 20.25 6.78 -11.23
CA THR A 64 20.63 7.94 -12.07
C THR A 64 20.13 9.29 -11.51
N VAL A 65 19.15 9.27 -10.59
CA VAL A 65 18.60 10.49 -9.97
C VAL A 65 19.45 10.90 -8.78
N SER A 66 20.18 12.01 -8.92
CA SER A 66 21.17 12.44 -7.93
C SER A 66 20.59 12.99 -6.63
N ASP A 67 19.35 13.53 -6.65
CA ASP A 67 18.65 14.09 -5.48
C ASP A 67 17.15 13.81 -5.57
N PRO A 68 16.75 12.57 -5.27
CA PRO A 68 15.37 12.14 -5.44
C PRO A 68 14.39 12.85 -4.50
N VAL A 69 14.81 13.21 -3.29
CA VAL A 69 13.95 13.93 -2.33
C VAL A 69 13.62 15.34 -2.84
N ARG A 70 14.62 16.06 -3.37
CA ARG A 70 14.41 17.38 -3.97
C ARG A 70 13.47 17.28 -5.17
N VAL A 71 13.70 16.30 -6.06
CA VAL A 71 12.83 16.09 -7.23
C VAL A 71 11.40 15.80 -6.81
N LEU A 72 11.18 14.94 -5.80
CA LEU A 72 9.83 14.67 -5.28
C LEU A 72 9.16 15.94 -4.75
N ASN A 73 9.85 16.74 -3.95
CA ASN A 73 9.31 17.97 -3.39
C ASN A 73 9.01 19.01 -4.49
N GLU A 74 9.80 19.11 -5.54
CA GLU A 74 9.54 19.99 -6.68
C GLU A 74 8.33 19.54 -7.51
N GLU A 75 8.14 18.23 -7.66
CA GLU A 75 7.10 17.65 -8.52
C GLU A 75 5.74 17.47 -7.83
N LEU A 76 5.74 17.36 -6.51
CA LEU A 76 4.56 17.12 -5.68
C LEU A 76 4.15 18.35 -4.84
N VAL A 77 4.51 19.56 -5.32
CA VAL A 77 4.06 20.80 -4.68
C VAL A 77 2.53 20.89 -4.73
N PRO A 78 1.87 21.14 -3.58
CA PRO A 78 0.44 21.40 -3.57
C PRO A 78 0.06 22.58 -4.44
N LEU A 79 -0.99 22.43 -5.23
CA LEU A 79 -1.48 23.42 -6.17
C LEU A 79 -2.71 24.14 -5.61
N ARG A 80 -2.96 25.37 -6.05
CA ARG A 80 -4.20 26.09 -5.75
C ARG A 80 -5.32 25.55 -6.64
N VAL A 81 -6.32 24.95 -6.02
CA VAL A 81 -7.41 24.25 -6.69
C VAL A 81 -8.71 25.04 -6.60
N GLU A 82 -9.41 25.20 -7.72
CA GLU A 82 -10.74 25.83 -7.72
C GLU A 82 -11.78 24.87 -7.14
N GLY A 83 -12.59 25.37 -6.17
CA GLY A 83 -13.71 24.59 -5.61
C GLY A 83 -13.29 23.38 -4.77
N GLU A 84 -12.11 23.36 -4.21
CA GLU A 84 -11.49 22.24 -3.48
C GLU A 84 -12.42 21.58 -2.44
N GLN A 85 -13.18 22.37 -1.67
CA GLN A 85 -14.03 21.89 -0.58
C GLN A 85 -15.16 20.93 -1.02
N ALA A 86 -15.49 20.88 -2.30
CA ALA A 86 -16.51 20.00 -2.87
C ALA A 86 -15.94 18.73 -3.51
N LEU A 87 -14.63 18.56 -3.50
CA LEU A 87 -13.92 17.47 -4.16
C LEU A 87 -13.68 16.28 -3.22
N PRO A 88 -13.58 15.06 -3.75
CA PRO A 88 -13.09 13.92 -2.97
C PRO A 88 -11.61 14.12 -2.58
N PRO A 89 -11.07 13.37 -1.60
CA PRO A 89 -9.70 13.56 -1.11
C PRO A 89 -8.63 13.39 -2.18
N PHE A 90 -8.91 12.59 -3.20
CA PHE A 90 -8.10 12.45 -4.40
C PHE A 90 -8.98 12.66 -5.65
N PHE A 91 -8.65 13.64 -6.46
CA PHE A 91 -9.35 13.99 -7.70
C PHE A 91 -8.40 14.15 -8.89
N GLY A 92 -7.11 13.80 -8.68
CA GLY A 92 -6.00 13.85 -9.60
C GLY A 92 -4.71 14.17 -8.86
N GLY A 93 -3.59 13.88 -9.49
CA GLY A 93 -2.28 14.01 -8.87
C GLY A 93 -1.35 12.87 -9.28
N ALA A 94 -0.37 12.57 -8.44
CA ALA A 94 0.56 11.48 -8.65
C ALA A 94 0.11 10.22 -7.90
N VAL A 95 0.22 9.08 -8.56
CA VAL A 95 -0.01 7.75 -7.98
C VAL A 95 1.17 6.86 -8.32
N GLY A 96 1.66 6.08 -7.36
CA GLY A 96 2.77 5.21 -7.64
C GLY A 96 3.19 4.32 -6.49
N PHE A 97 4.34 3.70 -6.67
CA PHE A 97 4.97 2.92 -5.62
C PHE A 97 6.36 3.47 -5.27
N PHE A 98 6.74 3.19 -4.04
CA PHE A 98 8.06 3.46 -3.48
C PHE A 98 8.61 2.15 -2.93
N GLY A 99 9.72 1.67 -3.48
CA GLY A 99 10.39 0.47 -3.02
C GLY A 99 11.11 0.69 -1.68
N TYR A 100 11.38 -0.38 -0.95
CA TYR A 100 12.07 -0.32 0.33
C TYR A 100 13.40 0.44 0.28
N GLY A 101 14.13 0.35 -0.84
CA GLY A 101 15.44 0.99 -1.05
C GLY A 101 15.43 2.52 -0.98
N ILE A 102 14.26 3.18 -1.08
CA ILE A 102 14.20 4.65 -0.92
C ILE A 102 14.55 5.12 0.49
N SER A 103 14.59 4.22 1.49
CA SER A 103 15.11 4.53 2.82
C SER A 103 16.53 5.11 2.78
N GLY A 104 17.31 4.73 1.77
CA GLY A 104 18.63 5.28 1.50
C GLY A 104 18.63 6.75 0.99
N TRP A 105 17.47 7.34 0.67
CA TRP A 105 17.40 8.74 0.24
C TRP A 105 17.53 9.74 1.39
N SER A 106 17.09 9.35 2.58
CA SER A 106 17.14 10.19 3.79
C SER A 106 18.11 9.69 4.86
N GLU A 107 18.46 8.40 4.82
CA GLU A 107 19.32 7.78 5.82
C GLU A 107 20.49 7.03 5.13
N ARG A 108 21.61 6.86 5.83
CA ARG A 108 22.76 6.10 5.29
C ARG A 108 22.56 4.61 5.52
N ILE A 109 21.73 3.99 4.68
CA ILE A 109 21.45 2.57 4.74
C ILE A 109 22.22 1.86 3.63
N PRO A 110 22.89 0.72 3.91
CA PRO A 110 23.49 -0.12 2.87
C PRO A 110 22.43 -0.59 1.86
N ASP A 111 22.84 -0.75 0.60
CA ASP A 111 22.06 -1.34 -0.48
C ASP A 111 23.02 -2.22 -1.29
N THR A 112 23.41 -3.36 -0.71
CA THR A 112 24.50 -4.19 -1.21
C THR A 112 24.05 -5.22 -2.24
N HIS A 113 22.76 -5.46 -2.35
CA HIS A 113 22.20 -6.49 -3.21
C HIS A 113 21.90 -5.97 -4.62
N PRO A 114 22.15 -6.78 -5.67
CA PRO A 114 21.82 -6.41 -7.04
C PRO A 114 20.31 -6.27 -7.25
N ASN A 115 19.92 -5.37 -8.14
CA ASN A 115 18.52 -5.23 -8.57
C ASN A 115 18.23 -6.27 -9.67
N GLU A 116 17.96 -7.51 -9.28
CA GLU A 116 17.71 -8.64 -10.19
C GLU A 116 16.42 -8.49 -11.01
N THR A 117 15.43 -7.77 -10.45
CA THR A 117 14.12 -7.58 -11.08
C THR A 117 14.10 -6.42 -12.08
N ASN A 118 15.09 -5.55 -12.06
CA ASN A 118 15.16 -4.28 -12.81
C ASN A 118 14.00 -3.32 -12.51
N ILE A 119 13.35 -3.48 -11.38
CA ILE A 119 12.30 -2.57 -10.91
C ILE A 119 12.96 -1.32 -10.31
N PRO A 120 12.53 -0.11 -10.66
CA PRO A 120 13.10 1.12 -10.11
C PRO A 120 12.80 1.28 -8.62
N ASP A 121 13.52 2.19 -7.95
CA ASP A 121 13.31 2.50 -6.54
C ASP A 121 11.95 3.11 -6.28
N ALA A 122 11.46 3.96 -7.20
CA ALA A 122 10.10 4.46 -7.19
C ALA A 122 9.62 4.77 -8.60
N LYS A 123 8.30 4.70 -8.79
CA LYS A 123 7.62 5.11 -10.02
C LYS A 123 6.36 5.87 -9.67
N LEU A 124 6.20 7.06 -10.25
CA LEU A 124 5.02 7.91 -10.12
C LEU A 124 4.38 8.15 -11.48
N LEU A 125 3.07 8.04 -11.54
CA LEU A 125 2.22 8.32 -12.70
C LEU A 125 1.34 9.53 -12.37
N PHE A 126 1.30 10.53 -13.24
CA PHE A 126 0.52 11.76 -13.02
C PHE A 126 -0.78 11.71 -13.79
N PHE A 127 -1.89 11.71 -13.08
CA PHE A 127 -3.23 11.57 -13.62
C PHE A 127 -4.01 12.89 -13.58
N ASP A 128 -4.39 13.35 -14.76
CA ASP A 128 -5.30 14.49 -14.93
C ASP A 128 -6.76 14.04 -14.98
N ASN A 129 -6.98 12.74 -15.28
CA ASN A 129 -8.30 12.12 -15.37
C ASN A 129 -8.43 11.01 -14.33
N VAL A 130 -9.47 11.11 -13.51
CA VAL A 130 -9.74 10.13 -12.44
C VAL A 130 -11.24 9.87 -12.35
N VAL A 131 -11.61 8.62 -12.13
CA VAL A 131 -12.97 8.25 -11.72
C VAL A 131 -12.95 7.92 -10.23
N VAL A 132 -13.81 8.59 -9.47
CA VAL A 132 -13.93 8.42 -8.03
C VAL A 132 -15.32 7.86 -7.71
N PHE A 133 -15.36 6.70 -7.08
CA PHE A 133 -16.58 6.11 -6.56
C PHE A 133 -16.74 6.52 -5.10
N ASP A 134 -17.83 7.19 -4.75
CA ASP A 134 -18.27 7.43 -3.37
C ASP A 134 -19.34 6.38 -3.01
N HIS A 135 -18.93 5.37 -2.28
CA HIS A 135 -19.78 4.24 -1.91
C HIS A 135 -20.89 4.62 -0.91
N VAL A 136 -20.69 5.69 -0.14
CA VAL A 136 -21.69 6.18 0.82
C VAL A 136 -22.82 6.88 0.08
N SER A 137 -22.49 7.78 -0.86
CA SER A 137 -23.50 8.51 -1.63
C SER A 137 -24.01 7.75 -2.87
N GLN A 138 -23.43 6.57 -3.18
CA GLN A 138 -23.73 5.78 -4.38
C GLN A 138 -23.53 6.60 -5.67
N ARG A 139 -22.48 7.42 -5.70
CA ARG A 139 -22.15 8.31 -6.82
C ARG A 139 -20.77 8.01 -7.38
N MET A 140 -20.64 8.29 -8.66
CA MET A 140 -19.37 8.23 -9.38
C MET A 140 -19.06 9.63 -9.91
N HIS A 141 -17.92 10.18 -9.53
CA HIS A 141 -17.40 11.45 -10.01
C HIS A 141 -16.33 11.18 -11.05
N ILE A 142 -16.54 11.65 -12.28
CA ILE A 142 -15.54 11.60 -13.34
C ILE A 142 -14.93 12.99 -13.40
N VAL A 143 -13.63 13.08 -13.13
CA VAL A 143 -12.90 14.34 -13.02
C VAL A 143 -11.90 14.45 -14.17
N ALA A 144 -11.86 15.62 -14.79
CA ALA A 144 -10.84 16.02 -15.75
C ALA A 144 -10.23 17.35 -15.32
N ASN A 145 -8.97 17.35 -14.92
CA ASN A 145 -8.27 18.54 -14.44
C ASN A 145 -7.76 19.39 -15.60
N VAL A 146 -7.94 20.70 -15.49
CA VAL A 146 -7.44 21.71 -16.43
C VAL A 146 -6.31 22.50 -15.76
N PHE A 147 -5.16 22.52 -16.40
CA PHE A 147 -3.99 23.30 -15.97
C PHE A 147 -3.85 24.56 -16.81
N ARG A 148 -2.94 25.44 -16.42
CA ARG A 148 -2.64 26.68 -17.15
C ARG A 148 -2.30 26.37 -18.61
N GLY A 149 -3.03 26.99 -19.53
CA GLY A 149 -2.92 26.77 -20.98
C GLY A 149 -3.87 25.71 -21.55
N GLY A 150 -4.54 24.92 -20.70
CA GLY A 150 -5.64 24.03 -21.12
C GLY A 150 -6.98 24.74 -21.17
N THR A 151 -8.00 24.09 -21.73
CA THR A 151 -9.36 24.62 -21.86
C THR A 151 -10.40 23.72 -21.17
N ILE A 152 -11.50 24.31 -20.75
CA ILE A 152 -12.65 23.56 -20.19
C ILE A 152 -13.29 22.71 -21.28
N GLU A 153 -13.25 23.14 -22.54
CA GLU A 153 -13.75 22.40 -23.71
C GLU A 153 -12.99 21.07 -23.87
N ASP A 154 -11.65 21.08 -23.76
CA ASP A 154 -10.83 19.86 -23.84
C ASP A 154 -11.11 18.92 -22.65
N ALA A 155 -11.32 19.46 -21.46
CA ALA A 155 -11.72 18.66 -20.30
C ALA A 155 -13.08 18.02 -20.51
N ASN A 156 -14.08 18.75 -21.00
CA ASN A 156 -15.38 18.20 -21.32
C ASN A 156 -15.30 17.09 -22.39
N ALA A 157 -14.47 17.27 -23.43
CA ALA A 157 -14.24 16.24 -24.44
C ALA A 157 -13.61 14.97 -23.86
N ARG A 158 -12.68 15.09 -22.87
CA ARG A 158 -12.12 13.95 -22.14
C ARG A 158 -13.18 13.23 -21.29
N LEU A 159 -14.03 13.99 -20.58
CA LEU A 159 -15.15 13.45 -19.80
C LEU A 159 -16.15 12.71 -20.69
N ASP A 160 -16.53 13.29 -21.83
CA ASP A 160 -17.48 12.68 -22.75
C ASP A 160 -16.95 11.35 -23.33
N ARG A 161 -15.65 11.28 -23.66
CA ARG A 161 -15.00 10.02 -24.09
C ARG A 161 -15.02 8.97 -22.98
N ALA A 162 -14.66 9.35 -21.76
CA ALA A 162 -14.67 8.44 -20.60
C ALA A 162 -16.08 7.91 -20.33
N ILE A 163 -17.09 8.79 -20.32
CA ILE A 163 -18.50 8.42 -20.13
C ILE A 163 -18.97 7.48 -21.24
N ALA A 164 -18.57 7.72 -22.50
CA ALA A 164 -18.94 6.85 -23.62
C ALA A 164 -18.34 5.44 -23.48
N LYS A 165 -17.11 5.32 -22.98
CA LYS A 165 -16.47 4.01 -22.64
C LYS A 165 -17.23 3.34 -21.49
N LEU A 166 -17.50 4.06 -20.40
CA LEU A 166 -18.19 3.54 -19.20
C LEU A 166 -19.60 3.03 -19.49
N ARG A 167 -20.35 3.70 -20.38
CA ARG A 167 -21.70 3.26 -20.78
C ARG A 167 -21.73 1.91 -21.52
N LYS A 168 -20.62 1.50 -22.11
CA LYS A 168 -20.45 0.24 -22.82
C LYS A 168 -19.68 -0.78 -22.02
N ALA A 169 -19.29 -0.41 -20.78
CA ALA A 169 -18.42 -1.22 -19.94
C ALA A 169 -19.09 -2.52 -19.52
N SER A 170 -18.41 -3.61 -19.74
CA SER A 170 -18.75 -4.92 -19.19
C SER A 170 -17.46 -5.71 -18.97
N VAL A 171 -17.48 -6.56 -17.97
CA VAL A 171 -16.41 -7.54 -17.71
C VAL A 171 -17.06 -8.90 -17.61
N GLU A 172 -16.54 -9.85 -18.37
CA GLU A 172 -17.06 -11.21 -18.34
C GLU A 172 -16.95 -11.81 -16.93
N PRO A 173 -18.02 -12.45 -16.44
CA PRO A 173 -17.92 -13.25 -15.22
C PRO A 173 -16.83 -14.32 -15.38
N ILE A 174 -16.03 -14.52 -14.33
CA ILE A 174 -15.06 -15.63 -14.30
C ILE A 174 -15.47 -16.61 -13.22
N ALA A 175 -15.35 -17.90 -13.54
CA ALA A 175 -15.41 -18.95 -12.56
C ALA A 175 -13.98 -19.31 -12.15
N PHE A 176 -13.70 -19.19 -10.85
CA PHE A 176 -12.46 -19.72 -10.30
C PHE A 176 -12.67 -21.22 -10.02
N GLY A 177 -11.88 -22.08 -10.68
CA GLY A 177 -11.77 -23.47 -10.31
C GLY A 177 -11.03 -23.65 -8.98
N ASP A 178 -10.88 -24.88 -8.50
CA ASP A 178 -10.15 -25.15 -7.25
C ASP A 178 -8.67 -24.76 -7.30
N GLY A 179 -8.13 -24.51 -8.49
CA GLY A 179 -6.73 -24.18 -8.75
C GLY A 179 -5.78 -25.30 -8.33
N ALA A 180 -4.87 -25.68 -9.20
CA ALA A 180 -3.78 -26.58 -8.80
C ALA A 180 -2.82 -25.84 -7.85
N PRO A 181 -2.22 -26.51 -6.85
CA PRO A 181 -1.15 -25.92 -6.05
C PRO A 181 -0.07 -25.30 -6.95
N VAL A 182 0.34 -24.09 -6.62
CA VAL A 182 1.40 -23.40 -7.37
C VAL A 182 2.72 -23.67 -6.68
N GLU A 183 3.66 -24.26 -7.41
CA GLU A 183 5.03 -24.37 -6.94
C GLU A 183 5.70 -23.01 -7.06
N LEU A 184 6.26 -22.53 -5.95
CA LEU A 184 7.04 -21.33 -5.88
C LEU A 184 8.46 -21.67 -5.43
N THR A 185 9.44 -21.09 -6.10
CA THR A 185 10.85 -21.19 -5.70
C THR A 185 11.16 -20.11 -4.67
N ALA A 186 11.63 -20.51 -3.49
CA ALA A 186 12.05 -19.60 -2.44
C ALA A 186 13.53 -19.22 -2.62
N ASN A 187 13.89 -17.98 -2.22
CA ASN A 187 15.28 -17.52 -2.16
C ASN A 187 16.06 -18.06 -0.94
N HIS A 188 15.34 -18.64 0.04
CA HIS A 188 15.90 -19.30 1.21
C HIS A 188 15.38 -20.74 1.33
N THR A 189 16.23 -21.66 1.78
CA THR A 189 15.74 -22.92 2.35
C THR A 189 15.25 -22.66 3.78
N ARG A 190 14.46 -23.57 4.33
CA ARG A 190 14.01 -23.49 5.71
C ARG A 190 15.20 -23.34 6.68
N GLU A 191 16.22 -24.17 6.49
CA GLU A 191 17.41 -24.18 7.35
C GLU A 191 18.18 -22.85 7.28
N SER A 192 18.32 -22.26 6.07
CA SER A 192 19.02 -20.97 5.91
C SER A 192 18.21 -19.82 6.51
N PHE A 193 16.87 -19.83 6.41
CA PHE A 193 16.03 -18.82 7.02
C PHE A 193 16.04 -18.93 8.56
N GLU A 194 15.92 -20.15 9.12
CA GLU A 194 16.03 -20.37 10.55
C GLU A 194 17.42 -19.97 11.09
N GLN A 195 18.49 -20.17 10.32
CA GLN A 195 19.84 -19.74 10.70
C GLN A 195 19.94 -18.21 10.75
N MET A 196 19.40 -17.52 9.75
CA MET A 196 19.31 -16.06 9.72
C MET A 196 18.58 -15.50 10.95
N ILE A 197 17.52 -16.16 11.40
CA ILE A 197 16.81 -15.78 12.64
C ILE A 197 17.71 -15.96 13.87
N ARG A 198 18.48 -17.05 13.98
CA ARG A 198 19.40 -17.27 15.10
C ARG A 198 20.46 -16.17 15.18
N GLU A 199 21.04 -15.79 14.04
CA GLU A 199 22.01 -14.72 13.95
C GLU A 199 21.40 -13.34 14.33
N ALA A 200 20.18 -13.06 13.90
CA ALA A 200 19.47 -11.84 14.30
C ALA A 200 19.18 -11.80 15.81
N LYS A 201 18.88 -12.96 16.43
CA LYS A 201 18.72 -13.06 17.89
C LYS A 201 20.02 -12.78 18.64
N GLU A 202 21.18 -13.10 18.09
CA GLU A 202 22.48 -12.74 18.67
C GLU A 202 22.66 -11.21 18.70
N GLU A 203 22.22 -10.48 17.66
CA GLU A 203 22.24 -9.01 17.65
C GLU A 203 21.26 -8.41 18.67
N ILE A 204 20.11 -9.05 18.93
CA ILE A 204 19.18 -8.65 19.99
C ILE A 204 19.85 -8.84 21.37
N VAL A 205 20.50 -9.99 21.61
CA VAL A 205 21.21 -10.27 22.85
C VAL A 205 22.40 -9.31 23.05
N ALA A 206 23.06 -8.91 21.96
CA ALA A 206 24.14 -7.92 22.00
C ALA A 206 23.64 -6.50 22.31
N GLY A 207 22.31 -6.26 22.26
CA GLY A 207 21.72 -4.94 22.54
C GLY A 207 21.71 -3.99 21.34
N GLU A 208 21.98 -4.49 20.13
CA GLU A 208 21.99 -3.69 18.90
C GLU A 208 20.57 -3.28 18.46
N ILE A 209 19.60 -4.17 18.65
CA ILE A 209 18.19 -4.00 18.28
C ILE A 209 17.27 -4.67 19.32
N PHE A 210 16.01 -4.25 19.37
CA PHE A 210 14.95 -4.91 20.14
C PHE A 210 14.12 -5.86 19.27
N GLN A 211 13.93 -5.48 18.01
CA GLN A 211 13.14 -6.21 17.02
C GLN A 211 13.72 -5.98 15.62
N ILE A 212 13.62 -7.00 14.79
CA ILE A 212 13.94 -6.92 13.36
C ILE A 212 12.92 -7.73 12.57
N VAL A 213 12.50 -7.25 11.40
CA VAL A 213 11.61 -7.99 10.50
C VAL A 213 12.44 -8.57 9.37
N LEU A 214 12.59 -9.88 9.37
CA LEU A 214 13.30 -10.63 8.32
C LEU A 214 12.30 -11.27 7.36
N SER A 215 12.63 -11.27 6.08
CA SER A 215 11.73 -11.74 5.03
C SER A 215 12.38 -12.75 4.09
N GLN A 216 11.53 -13.52 3.41
CA GLN A 216 11.92 -14.37 2.30
C GLN A 216 11.01 -14.12 1.09
N ARG A 217 11.55 -14.31 -0.11
CA ARG A 217 10.88 -14.10 -1.38
C ARG A 217 10.68 -15.42 -2.11
N TRP A 218 9.48 -15.58 -2.66
CA TRP A 218 9.15 -16.68 -3.57
C TRP A 218 8.84 -16.13 -4.95
N GLU A 219 9.10 -16.94 -5.96
CA GLU A 219 8.79 -16.60 -7.33
C GLU A 219 8.21 -17.77 -8.11
N THR A 220 7.42 -17.44 -9.12
CA THR A 220 6.89 -18.40 -10.09
C THR A 220 6.61 -17.71 -11.43
N GLU A 221 6.53 -18.45 -12.52
CA GLU A 221 6.07 -17.90 -13.79
C GLU A 221 4.61 -17.47 -13.69
N PHE A 222 4.28 -16.29 -14.17
CA PHE A 222 2.92 -15.77 -14.21
C PHE A 222 2.83 -14.64 -15.26
N PRO A 223 1.96 -14.77 -16.28
CA PRO A 223 1.83 -13.75 -17.33
C PRO A 223 1.37 -12.40 -16.74
N THR A 224 2.12 -11.34 -17.00
CA THR A 224 1.76 -9.99 -16.52
C THR A 224 0.43 -9.51 -17.08
N SER A 225 0.02 -10.01 -18.26
CA SER A 225 -1.30 -9.74 -18.87
C SER A 225 -2.47 -10.21 -18.01
N GLU A 226 -2.27 -11.21 -17.13
CA GLU A 226 -3.29 -11.77 -16.25
C GLU A 226 -3.42 -11.03 -14.91
N ALA A 227 -2.82 -9.86 -14.79
CA ALA A 227 -2.84 -9.07 -13.55
C ALA A 227 -4.26 -8.75 -13.06
N LEU A 228 -5.20 -8.46 -13.97
CA LEU A 228 -6.59 -8.18 -13.60
C LEU A 228 -7.29 -9.45 -13.06
N THR A 229 -7.05 -10.60 -13.66
CA THR A 229 -7.56 -11.90 -13.17
C THR A 229 -7.01 -12.21 -11.79
N LEU A 230 -5.71 -11.99 -11.57
CA LEU A 230 -5.07 -12.12 -10.27
C LEU A 230 -5.66 -11.17 -9.22
N TYR A 231 -5.91 -9.91 -9.59
CA TYR A 231 -6.56 -8.94 -8.72
C TYR A 231 -7.97 -9.41 -8.29
N ARG A 232 -8.77 -9.90 -9.24
CA ARG A 232 -10.10 -10.45 -8.98
C ARG A 232 -10.06 -11.65 -8.03
N ALA A 233 -9.10 -12.55 -8.22
CA ALA A 233 -8.88 -13.69 -7.32
C ALA A 233 -8.49 -13.21 -5.91
N LEU A 234 -7.51 -12.31 -5.80
CA LEU A 234 -7.05 -11.79 -4.51
C LEU A 234 -8.18 -11.05 -3.76
N ARG A 235 -8.95 -10.22 -4.47
CA ARG A 235 -10.09 -9.48 -3.93
C ARG A 235 -11.18 -10.41 -3.35
N SER A 236 -11.36 -11.58 -3.94
CA SER A 236 -12.38 -12.55 -3.50
C SER A 236 -12.02 -13.29 -2.21
N ILE A 237 -10.72 -13.47 -1.96
CA ILE A 237 -10.23 -14.31 -0.83
C ILE A 237 -9.62 -13.49 0.30
N ASN A 238 -9.13 -12.30 0.04
CA ASN A 238 -8.46 -11.45 1.03
C ASN A 238 -8.85 -9.97 0.87
N PRO A 239 -10.13 -9.61 1.08
CA PRO A 239 -10.53 -8.21 1.08
C PRO A 239 -9.76 -7.44 2.18
N SER A 240 -9.28 -6.24 1.85
CA SER A 240 -8.42 -5.44 2.72
C SER A 240 -8.70 -3.94 2.56
N PRO A 241 -8.35 -3.10 3.55
CA PRO A 241 -8.56 -1.65 3.50
C PRO A 241 -7.88 -0.99 2.29
N TYR A 242 -6.75 -1.54 1.85
CA TYR A 242 -6.00 -1.05 0.70
C TYR A 242 -5.85 -2.15 -0.34
N MET A 243 -6.87 -2.29 -1.18
CA MET A 243 -6.79 -3.12 -2.38
C MET A 243 -6.28 -2.28 -3.53
N PHE A 244 -5.28 -2.78 -4.25
CA PHE A 244 -4.73 -2.04 -5.40
C PHE A 244 -4.29 -2.94 -6.54
N LEU A 245 -4.50 -2.43 -7.74
CA LEU A 245 -3.87 -2.84 -8.99
C LEU A 245 -3.18 -1.60 -9.55
N LEU A 246 -1.86 -1.55 -9.49
CA LEU A 246 -1.05 -0.47 -10.05
C LEU A 246 -0.20 -1.03 -11.19
N ARG A 247 -0.49 -0.60 -12.40
CA ARG A 247 0.19 -1.02 -13.61
C ARG A 247 1.11 0.09 -14.11
N THR A 248 2.39 -0.20 -14.15
CA THR A 248 3.44 0.64 -14.73
C THR A 248 4.12 -0.10 -15.88
N ASN A 249 4.95 0.59 -16.64
CA ASN A 249 5.72 -0.05 -17.71
C ASN A 249 6.78 -1.04 -17.18
N GLU A 250 7.24 -0.84 -15.94
CA GLU A 250 8.31 -1.64 -15.34
C GLU A 250 7.80 -2.85 -14.56
N CYS A 251 6.64 -2.71 -13.92
CA CYS A 251 6.01 -3.80 -13.15
C CYS A 251 4.52 -3.53 -12.95
N THR A 252 3.80 -4.57 -12.53
CA THR A 252 2.43 -4.44 -12.04
C THR A 252 2.37 -4.93 -10.60
N LEU A 253 1.81 -4.10 -9.71
CA LEU A 253 1.58 -4.46 -8.31
C LEU A 253 0.10 -4.83 -8.12
N VAL A 254 -0.14 -6.00 -7.56
CA VAL A 254 -1.47 -6.50 -7.18
C VAL A 254 -1.46 -6.77 -5.68
N GLY A 255 -2.13 -5.96 -4.90
CA GLY A 255 -2.01 -6.00 -3.46
C GLY A 255 -3.33 -5.90 -2.70
N ALA A 256 -3.28 -6.44 -1.47
CA ALA A 256 -4.34 -6.41 -0.46
C ALA A 256 -3.71 -6.04 0.90
N SER A 257 -3.22 -4.80 1.00
CA SER A 257 -2.53 -4.35 2.20
C SER A 257 -3.52 -4.04 3.32
N PRO A 258 -3.28 -4.55 4.54
CA PRO A 258 -4.10 -4.23 5.69
C PRO A 258 -3.70 -2.93 6.39
N GLU A 259 -2.54 -2.34 6.03
CA GLU A 259 -1.88 -1.37 6.90
C GLU A 259 -1.57 -0.06 6.19
N MET A 260 -2.06 1.04 6.77
CA MET A 260 -1.70 2.41 6.41
C MET A 260 -0.23 2.66 6.78
N LEU A 261 0.51 3.35 5.87
CA LEU A 261 1.79 3.93 6.25
C LEU A 261 1.58 5.31 6.87
N VAL A 262 1.05 6.24 6.11
CA VAL A 262 0.72 7.59 6.56
C VAL A 262 -0.34 8.20 5.64
N ARG A 263 -1.21 9.03 6.23
CA ARG A 263 -2.21 9.84 5.52
C ARG A 263 -2.04 11.31 5.90
N VAL A 264 -2.21 12.18 4.92
CA VAL A 264 -2.34 13.63 5.14
C VAL A 264 -3.64 14.10 4.49
N THR A 265 -4.53 14.66 5.28
CA THR A 265 -5.80 15.23 4.80
C THR A 265 -5.98 16.61 5.40
N ASP A 266 -6.04 17.63 4.55
CA ASP A 266 -6.20 19.03 4.95
C ASP A 266 -5.19 19.47 6.05
N GLY A 267 -3.94 18.99 5.93
CA GLY A 267 -2.85 19.26 6.87
C GLY A 267 -2.87 18.44 8.16
N LYS A 268 -3.85 17.55 8.37
CA LYS A 268 -3.83 16.53 9.43
C LYS A 268 -3.01 15.33 8.96
N VAL A 269 -1.94 15.02 9.69
CA VAL A 269 -1.10 13.83 9.45
C VAL A 269 -1.55 12.72 10.38
N GLU A 270 -1.76 11.52 9.84
CA GLU A 270 -2.27 10.37 10.59
C GLU A 270 -1.47 9.11 10.28
N THR A 271 -1.23 8.30 11.31
CA THR A 271 -0.79 6.91 11.19
C THR A 271 -1.57 6.03 12.16
N ARG A 272 -1.69 4.75 11.82
CA ARG A 272 -2.50 3.79 12.59
C ARG A 272 -1.66 2.56 12.90
N PRO A 273 -0.89 2.57 13.98
CA PRO A 273 -0.19 1.38 14.46
C PRO A 273 -1.17 0.23 14.74
N ILE A 274 -0.89 -0.91 14.11
CA ILE A 274 -1.67 -2.15 14.25
C ILE A 274 -0.73 -3.22 14.76
N ALA A 275 -1.09 -3.88 15.88
CA ALA A 275 -0.36 -5.00 16.43
C ALA A 275 -1.31 -6.04 17.01
N GLY A 276 -0.77 -7.22 17.25
CA GLY A 276 -1.54 -8.31 17.81
C GLY A 276 -2.61 -8.85 16.86
N THR A 277 -2.81 -10.15 16.89
CA THR A 277 -3.80 -10.78 16.04
C THR A 277 -4.48 -11.91 16.79
N ARG A 278 -5.82 -11.97 16.71
CA ARG A 278 -6.60 -13.16 17.07
C ARG A 278 -7.57 -13.47 15.93
N PRO A 279 -7.89 -14.76 15.71
CA PRO A 279 -8.96 -15.13 14.79
C PRO A 279 -10.30 -14.61 15.28
N ARG A 280 -11.29 -14.54 14.39
CA ARG A 280 -12.68 -14.27 14.74
C ARG A 280 -13.28 -15.48 15.44
N GLY A 281 -14.07 -15.23 16.47
CA GLY A 281 -14.86 -16.24 17.15
C GLY A 281 -16.02 -16.75 16.26
N LYS A 282 -16.42 -18.01 16.46
CA LYS A 282 -17.58 -18.60 15.77
C LYS A 282 -18.90 -18.05 16.34
N THR A 283 -18.88 -17.54 17.55
CA THR A 283 -19.99 -16.89 18.25
C THR A 283 -19.59 -15.53 18.79
N HIS A 284 -20.55 -14.68 19.11
CA HIS A 284 -20.28 -13.39 19.74
C HIS A 284 -19.62 -13.50 21.13
N GLU A 285 -19.82 -14.63 21.82
CA GLU A 285 -19.22 -14.87 23.14
C GLU A 285 -17.73 -15.25 22.96
N GLU A 286 -17.44 -16.19 22.07
CA GLU A 286 -16.07 -16.56 21.70
C GLU A 286 -15.28 -15.36 21.15
N ASP A 287 -15.93 -14.49 20.34
CA ASP A 287 -15.31 -13.28 19.78
C ASP A 287 -14.89 -12.31 20.92
N ARG A 288 -15.73 -12.16 21.97
CA ARG A 288 -15.41 -11.33 23.16
C ARG A 288 -14.31 -11.94 24.02
N GLU A 289 -14.28 -13.28 24.16
CA GLU A 289 -13.22 -13.96 24.91
C GLU A 289 -11.87 -13.79 24.20
N LEU A 290 -11.83 -13.92 22.88
CA LEU A 290 -10.63 -13.71 22.06
C LEU A 290 -10.15 -12.25 22.14
N GLU A 291 -11.07 -11.28 22.10
CA GLU A 291 -10.76 -9.87 22.32
C GLU A 291 -10.15 -9.62 23.72
N ALA A 292 -10.78 -10.13 24.76
CA ALA A 292 -10.27 -10.00 26.12
C ALA A 292 -8.88 -10.66 26.27
N SER A 293 -8.68 -11.83 25.66
CA SER A 293 -7.39 -12.52 25.60
C SER A 293 -6.33 -11.68 24.88
N LEU A 294 -6.69 -11.04 23.77
CA LEU A 294 -5.77 -10.19 23.00
C LEU A 294 -5.34 -8.95 23.83
N LEU A 295 -6.30 -8.26 24.41
CA LEU A 295 -6.04 -7.07 25.24
C LEU A 295 -5.29 -7.39 26.53
N ALA A 296 -5.38 -8.61 27.05
CA ALA A 296 -4.66 -9.05 28.26
C ALA A 296 -3.26 -9.61 27.97
N ASP A 297 -2.89 -9.84 26.71
CA ASP A 297 -1.61 -10.45 26.32
C ASP A 297 -0.45 -9.46 26.53
N PRO A 298 0.51 -9.72 27.44
CA PRO A 298 1.59 -8.78 27.74
C PRO A 298 2.54 -8.56 26.57
N LYS A 299 2.78 -9.58 25.72
CA LYS A 299 3.66 -9.51 24.55
C LYS A 299 3.06 -8.60 23.49
N GLU A 300 1.79 -8.85 23.13
CA GLU A 300 1.07 -8.05 22.12
C GLU A 300 0.93 -6.59 22.57
N ASN A 301 0.71 -6.36 23.86
CA ASN A 301 0.64 -5.01 24.43
C ASN A 301 1.98 -4.29 24.41
N ALA A 302 3.10 -4.97 24.67
CA ALA A 302 4.43 -4.38 24.62
C ALA A 302 4.83 -4.02 23.18
N GLU A 303 4.55 -4.91 22.21
CA GLU A 303 4.77 -4.66 20.80
C GLU A 303 3.92 -3.48 20.31
N HIS A 304 2.63 -3.46 20.65
CA HIS A 304 1.76 -2.37 20.27
C HIS A 304 2.22 -1.01 20.83
N LEU A 305 2.62 -0.96 22.09
CA LEU A 305 3.13 0.26 22.70
C LEU A 305 4.40 0.76 21.98
N MET A 306 5.30 -0.15 21.62
CA MET A 306 6.50 0.18 20.84
C MET A 306 6.14 0.78 19.47
N LEU A 307 5.16 0.23 18.75
CA LEU A 307 4.72 0.74 17.46
C LEU A 307 4.02 2.10 17.58
N VAL A 308 3.21 2.32 18.62
CA VAL A 308 2.60 3.62 18.93
C VAL A 308 3.67 4.67 19.21
N ASP A 309 4.69 4.33 19.98
CA ASP A 309 5.78 5.25 20.30
C ASP A 309 6.62 5.59 19.07
N LEU A 310 6.86 4.59 18.20
CA LEU A 310 7.51 4.81 16.91
C LEU A 310 6.67 5.75 16.01
N GLY A 311 5.36 5.52 15.89
CA GLY A 311 4.47 6.40 15.12
C GLY A 311 4.44 7.84 15.67
N ARG A 312 4.41 8.00 17.00
CA ARG A 312 4.54 9.31 17.64
C ARG A 312 5.85 10.01 17.29
N ASN A 313 6.94 9.27 17.31
CA ASN A 313 8.27 9.80 16.96
C ASN A 313 8.33 10.19 15.49
N ASP A 314 7.82 9.36 14.58
CA ASP A 314 7.78 9.62 13.13
C ASP A 314 6.97 10.90 12.83
N LEU A 315 5.77 11.04 13.40
CA LEU A 315 4.94 12.23 13.26
C LEU A 315 5.58 13.45 13.95
N GLY A 316 6.26 13.27 15.08
CA GLY A 316 6.95 14.34 15.81
C GLY A 316 8.03 15.07 15.01
N ARG A 317 8.57 14.40 13.97
CA ARG A 317 9.57 14.99 13.06
C ARG A 317 8.98 16.08 12.13
N VAL A 318 7.69 15.98 11.78
CA VAL A 318 7.04 16.80 10.76
C VAL A 318 5.82 17.57 11.25
N CYS A 319 5.28 17.23 12.41
CA CYS A 319 4.12 17.89 12.98
C CYS A 319 4.51 19.07 13.87
N ALA A 320 3.59 20.03 14.00
CA ALA A 320 3.75 21.17 14.89
C ALA A 320 3.95 20.72 16.35
N SER A 321 4.83 21.41 17.06
CA SER A 321 5.15 21.05 18.45
C SER A 321 3.90 21.02 19.33
N GLY A 322 3.70 19.93 20.06
CA GLY A 322 2.53 19.71 20.93
C GLY A 322 1.24 19.32 20.21
N SER A 323 1.25 19.15 18.88
CA SER A 323 0.06 18.77 18.12
C SER A 323 -0.12 17.25 17.96
N VAL A 324 0.91 16.46 18.25
CA VAL A 324 0.83 14.99 18.14
C VAL A 324 0.01 14.43 19.29
N VAL A 325 -1.08 13.77 18.96
CA VAL A 325 -2.05 13.18 19.89
C VAL A 325 -2.17 11.69 19.61
N VAL A 326 -2.29 10.90 20.66
CA VAL A 326 -2.69 9.49 20.61
C VAL A 326 -4.16 9.44 20.98
N GLU A 327 -4.99 9.04 20.04
CA GLU A 327 -6.44 8.94 20.18
C GLU A 327 -6.85 7.46 20.10
N ASP A 328 -7.96 7.11 20.73
CA ASP A 328 -8.52 5.74 20.74
C ASP A 328 -7.45 4.65 21.03
N PHE A 329 -6.69 4.86 22.12
CA PHE A 329 -5.58 4.00 22.49
C PHE A 329 -6.02 2.56 22.80
N LYS A 330 -5.49 1.59 22.03
CA LYS A 330 -5.76 0.14 22.17
C LYS A 330 -7.22 -0.25 21.97
N HIS A 331 -7.89 0.26 20.95
CA HIS A 331 -9.18 -0.28 20.56
C HIS A 331 -9.05 -1.52 19.67
N ILE A 332 -10.11 -2.35 19.65
CA ILE A 332 -10.13 -3.55 18.81
C ILE A 332 -10.87 -3.26 17.51
N GLU A 333 -10.18 -3.46 16.41
CA GLU A 333 -10.81 -3.53 15.09
C GLU A 333 -11.04 -4.97 14.65
N ARG A 334 -12.27 -5.24 14.20
CA ARG A 334 -12.70 -6.57 13.76
C ARG A 334 -12.79 -6.60 12.25
N TYR A 335 -11.98 -7.45 11.65
CA TYR A 335 -11.99 -7.74 10.24
C TYR A 335 -12.74 -9.04 9.94
N SER A 336 -12.83 -9.46 8.69
CA SER A 336 -13.60 -10.65 8.30
C SER A 336 -13.12 -11.94 8.97
N HIS A 337 -11.82 -12.10 9.18
CA HIS A 337 -11.22 -13.34 9.70
C HIS A 337 -10.37 -13.16 10.95
N VAL A 338 -9.99 -11.93 11.26
CA VAL A 338 -9.11 -11.61 12.38
C VAL A 338 -9.57 -10.34 13.09
N MET A 339 -9.06 -10.12 14.30
CA MET A 339 -9.14 -8.86 15.03
C MET A 339 -7.74 -8.39 15.43
N HIS A 340 -7.55 -7.08 15.51
CA HIS A 340 -6.28 -6.45 15.86
C HIS A 340 -6.46 -5.39 16.95
N ILE A 341 -5.39 -5.10 17.68
CA ILE A 341 -5.26 -3.90 18.50
C ILE A 341 -4.82 -2.76 17.60
N VAL A 342 -5.57 -1.66 17.61
CA VAL A 342 -5.31 -0.47 16.80
C VAL A 342 -5.24 0.75 17.71
N THR A 343 -4.45 1.74 17.30
CA THR A 343 -4.38 3.05 17.96
C THR A 343 -4.26 4.12 16.88
N ASP A 344 -5.00 5.20 17.01
CA ASP A 344 -4.91 6.34 16.11
C ASP A 344 -3.89 7.35 16.65
N VAL A 345 -2.89 7.69 15.82
CA VAL A 345 -1.90 8.73 16.13
C VAL A 345 -1.99 9.78 15.06
N HIS A 346 -2.20 11.03 15.45
CA HIS A 346 -2.30 12.12 14.48
C HIS A 346 -1.64 13.41 14.99
N GLY A 347 -1.36 14.31 14.04
CA GLY A 347 -0.81 15.63 14.35
C GLY A 347 -1.11 16.61 13.22
N ARG A 348 -0.73 17.87 13.41
CA ARG A 348 -0.84 18.92 12.39
C ARG A 348 0.49 19.06 11.68
N LEU A 349 0.51 18.96 10.35
CA LEU A 349 1.70 19.20 9.53
C LEU A 349 2.21 20.62 9.78
N ARG A 350 3.53 20.77 9.96
CA ARG A 350 4.15 22.10 10.07
C ARG A 350 4.09 22.84 8.73
N GLU A 351 4.05 24.17 8.78
CA GLU A 351 4.01 25.03 7.58
C GLU A 351 5.29 24.95 6.72
N ASP A 352 6.43 24.58 7.33
CA ASP A 352 7.70 24.36 6.66
C ASP A 352 7.91 22.92 6.17
N CYS A 353 6.92 22.05 6.32
CA CYS A 353 6.94 20.65 5.88
C CYS A 353 5.90 20.40 4.79
N THR A 354 6.23 19.47 3.89
CA THR A 354 5.39 19.04 2.78
C THR A 354 4.74 17.67 3.06
N PRO A 355 3.73 17.25 2.29
CA PRO A 355 3.25 15.87 2.34
C PRO A 355 4.33 14.83 2.03
N VAL A 356 5.35 15.19 1.22
CA VAL A 356 6.51 14.32 0.95
C VAL A 356 7.34 14.13 2.22
N ASP A 357 7.55 15.19 3.00
CA ASP A 357 8.27 15.09 4.28
C ASP A 357 7.52 14.20 5.27
N ALA A 358 6.18 14.31 5.33
CA ALA A 358 5.34 13.44 6.14
C ALA A 358 5.45 11.97 5.69
N PHE A 359 5.45 11.71 4.38
CA PHE A 359 5.65 10.38 3.84
C PHE A 359 7.01 9.79 4.22
N LEU A 360 8.08 10.53 3.98
CA LEU A 360 9.45 10.07 4.25
C LEU A 360 9.74 9.91 5.75
N SER A 361 9.11 10.73 6.62
CA SER A 361 9.29 10.58 8.07
C SER A 361 8.78 9.26 8.62
N CYS A 362 7.72 8.69 8.01
CA CYS A 362 7.14 7.41 8.39
C CYS A 362 7.76 6.22 7.65
N PHE A 363 8.54 6.47 6.59
CA PHE A 363 9.10 5.44 5.71
C PHE A 363 10.47 4.93 6.21
N PRO A 364 10.76 3.60 6.12
CA PRO A 364 9.78 2.55 5.98
C PRO A 364 9.02 2.33 7.30
N ALA A 365 7.88 1.64 7.23
CA ALA A 365 7.13 1.32 8.44
C ALA A 365 7.94 0.46 9.42
N GLY A 366 7.74 0.69 10.72
CA GLY A 366 8.38 -0.11 11.77
C GLY A 366 8.00 -1.58 11.73
N THR A 367 6.76 -1.86 11.35
CA THR A 367 6.19 -3.22 11.23
C THR A 367 6.84 -4.08 10.15
N VAL A 368 7.66 -3.49 9.28
CA VAL A 368 8.43 -4.19 8.23
C VAL A 368 9.94 -3.92 8.30
N SER A 369 10.41 -3.18 9.30
CA SER A 369 11.83 -2.89 9.53
C SER A 369 12.30 -3.37 10.90
N GLY A 370 12.04 -2.65 11.95
CA GLY A 370 12.39 -3.00 13.33
C GLY A 370 12.71 -1.80 14.19
N ALA A 371 13.24 -2.05 15.38
CA ALA A 371 13.54 -1.03 16.38
C ALA A 371 14.89 -1.31 17.08
N PRO A 372 15.81 -0.33 17.14
CA PRO A 372 15.81 0.97 16.48
C PRO A 372 15.84 0.87 14.94
N LYS A 373 15.07 1.73 14.24
CA LYS A 373 14.76 1.60 12.79
C LYS A 373 16.01 1.52 11.92
N ILE A 374 16.95 2.46 12.06
CA ILE A 374 18.16 2.54 11.22
C ILE A 374 19.02 1.28 11.42
N ARG A 375 19.30 0.90 12.67
CA ARG A 375 20.10 -0.29 12.94
C ARG A 375 19.45 -1.57 12.43
N ALA A 376 18.14 -1.70 12.57
CA ALA A 376 17.40 -2.82 12.01
C ALA A 376 17.54 -2.89 10.47
N MET A 377 17.46 -1.75 9.77
CA MET A 377 17.63 -1.70 8.31
C MET A 377 19.04 -2.08 7.85
N GLU A 378 20.10 -1.66 8.59
CA GLU A 378 21.48 -2.09 8.33
C GLU A 378 21.64 -3.62 8.45
N LEU A 379 20.99 -4.21 9.47
CA LEU A 379 21.04 -5.64 9.71
C LEU A 379 20.20 -6.42 8.69
N ILE A 380 19.08 -5.87 8.23
CA ILE A 380 18.27 -6.45 7.16
C ILE A 380 19.10 -6.60 5.88
N ASP A 381 19.83 -5.56 5.47
CA ASP A 381 20.72 -5.63 4.30
C ASP A 381 21.83 -6.69 4.49
N ARG A 382 22.34 -6.87 5.72
CA ARG A 382 23.35 -7.88 6.02
C ARG A 382 22.82 -9.32 6.00
N PHE A 383 21.59 -9.53 6.45
CA PHE A 383 21.02 -10.86 6.64
C PHE A 383 20.25 -11.39 5.44
N GLU A 384 19.44 -10.55 4.79
CA GLU A 384 18.72 -10.96 3.59
C GLU A 384 19.68 -11.11 2.41
N ASN A 385 19.36 -11.97 1.46
CA ASN A 385 20.21 -12.29 0.32
C ASN A 385 19.72 -11.68 -1.00
N THR A 386 18.64 -10.90 -0.97
CA THR A 386 18.04 -10.27 -2.14
C THR A 386 17.50 -8.88 -1.81
N ARG A 387 17.52 -7.99 -2.78
CA ARG A 387 16.91 -6.66 -2.65
C ARG A 387 15.39 -6.80 -2.52
N ARG A 388 14.79 -6.09 -1.55
CA ARG A 388 13.34 -6.16 -1.28
C ARG A 388 12.49 -5.60 -2.42
N GLY A 389 12.99 -4.60 -3.16
CA GLY A 389 12.23 -3.92 -4.21
C GLY A 389 10.94 -3.28 -3.65
N PRO A 390 9.76 -3.51 -4.28
CA PRO A 390 8.49 -2.97 -3.80
C PRO A 390 8.04 -3.50 -2.44
N TYR A 391 8.42 -4.72 -2.04
CA TYR A 391 8.05 -5.29 -0.74
C TYR A 391 8.57 -4.42 0.42
N ALA A 392 7.74 -4.24 1.45
CA ALA A 392 8.01 -3.39 2.60
C ALA A 392 8.23 -1.90 2.27
N GLY A 393 7.98 -1.52 1.02
CA GLY A 393 7.86 -0.14 0.58
C GLY A 393 6.44 0.39 0.76
N ALA A 394 5.98 1.26 -0.15
CA ALA A 394 4.65 1.83 -0.10
C ALA A 394 4.01 1.97 -1.48
N VAL A 395 2.68 1.89 -1.53
CA VAL A 395 1.85 2.40 -2.63
C VAL A 395 1.13 3.64 -2.11
N ALA A 396 1.16 4.72 -2.90
CA ALA A 396 0.64 6.02 -2.46
C ALA A 396 -0.05 6.79 -3.58
N TYR A 397 -0.95 7.69 -3.18
CA TYR A 397 -1.31 8.83 -4.00
C TYR A 397 -0.93 10.16 -3.34
N PHE A 398 -0.59 11.15 -4.15
CA PHE A 398 -0.41 12.55 -3.79
C PHE A 398 -1.37 13.37 -4.63
N SER A 399 -2.42 13.92 -4.01
CA SER A 399 -3.42 14.74 -4.68
C SER A 399 -2.89 16.13 -4.97
N PHE A 400 -3.43 16.81 -5.99
CA PHE A 400 -3.02 18.15 -6.36
C PHE A 400 -3.16 19.18 -5.24
N ASN A 401 -4.07 19.00 -4.30
CA ASN A 401 -4.27 19.87 -3.14
C ASN A 401 -3.35 19.56 -1.94
N GLY A 402 -2.45 18.60 -2.07
CA GLY A 402 -1.54 18.21 -1.00
C GLY A 402 -2.06 17.10 -0.07
N ASN A 403 -3.24 16.55 -0.33
CA ASN A 403 -3.67 15.34 0.35
C ASN A 403 -2.82 14.14 -0.09
N LEU A 404 -2.53 13.25 0.83
CA LEU A 404 -1.75 12.03 0.65
C LEU A 404 -2.45 10.87 1.34
N ASP A 405 -2.48 9.71 0.72
CA ASP A 405 -2.77 8.45 1.40
C ASP A 405 -1.83 7.36 0.89
N SER A 406 -1.34 6.53 1.79
CA SER A 406 -0.37 5.49 1.48
C SER A 406 -0.54 4.26 2.35
N CYS A 407 -0.27 3.10 1.76
CA CYS A 407 -0.23 1.83 2.48
C CYS A 407 1.15 1.17 2.32
N ILE A 408 1.47 0.30 3.27
CA ILE A 408 2.68 -0.52 3.21
C ILE A 408 2.50 -1.58 2.13
N THR A 409 3.52 -1.80 1.30
CA THR A 409 3.48 -2.84 0.26
C THR A 409 3.76 -4.21 0.87
N ILE A 410 2.76 -4.77 1.52
CA ILE A 410 2.71 -6.13 2.04
C ILE A 410 1.47 -6.84 1.49
N ARG A 411 1.42 -8.17 1.58
CA ARG A 411 0.32 -8.96 0.98
C ARG A 411 0.13 -8.62 -0.51
N THR A 412 1.25 -8.48 -1.21
CA THR A 412 1.33 -7.96 -2.58
C THR A 412 2.09 -8.91 -3.47
N VAL A 413 1.59 -9.08 -4.69
CA VAL A 413 2.33 -9.71 -5.79
C VAL A 413 2.93 -8.61 -6.64
N THR A 414 4.22 -8.72 -6.90
CA THR A 414 4.90 -7.93 -7.91
C THR A 414 5.03 -8.75 -9.18
N LEU A 415 4.42 -8.31 -10.26
CA LEU A 415 4.53 -8.94 -11.58
C LEU A 415 5.55 -8.16 -12.41
N ALA A 416 6.59 -8.83 -12.86
CA ALA A 416 7.60 -8.28 -13.76
C ALA A 416 8.20 -9.40 -14.61
N ASN A 417 8.46 -9.15 -15.90
CA ASN A 417 9.07 -10.12 -16.82
C ASN A 417 8.35 -11.49 -16.85
N ASP A 418 7.00 -11.45 -16.83
CA ASP A 418 6.12 -12.64 -16.76
C ASP A 418 6.42 -13.59 -15.58
N ARG A 419 6.90 -13.01 -14.48
CA ARG A 419 7.08 -13.67 -13.20
C ARG A 419 6.30 -12.97 -12.10
N ALA A 420 5.79 -13.75 -11.15
CA ALA A 420 5.17 -13.28 -9.92
C ALA A 420 6.17 -13.43 -8.77
N TYR A 421 6.45 -12.33 -8.08
CA TYR A 421 7.26 -12.28 -6.87
C TYR A 421 6.34 -12.06 -5.68
N VAL A 422 6.47 -12.92 -4.68
CA VAL A 422 5.72 -12.88 -3.42
C VAL A 422 6.74 -12.78 -2.29
N GLN A 423 6.59 -11.84 -1.38
CA GLN A 423 7.50 -11.70 -0.24
C GLN A 423 6.72 -11.52 1.06
N ALA A 424 7.20 -12.16 2.12
CA ALA A 424 6.63 -12.04 3.45
C ALA A 424 7.72 -12.17 4.50
N GLY A 425 7.52 -11.50 5.65
CA GLY A 425 8.45 -11.47 6.75
C GLY A 425 7.80 -11.72 8.10
N ALA A 426 8.64 -12.02 9.08
CA ALA A 426 8.27 -12.19 10.47
C ALA A 426 9.09 -11.25 11.36
N GLY A 427 8.47 -10.76 12.43
CA GLY A 427 9.09 -9.89 13.43
C GLY A 427 9.85 -10.71 14.47
N ILE A 428 11.16 -10.62 14.45
CA ILE A 428 12.05 -11.39 15.32
C ILE A 428 12.34 -10.58 16.59
N VAL A 429 12.03 -11.17 17.73
CA VAL A 429 12.32 -10.66 19.07
C VAL A 429 13.10 -11.70 19.89
N TYR A 430 13.52 -11.35 21.09
CA TYR A 430 14.31 -12.23 21.96
C TYR A 430 13.72 -13.64 22.14
N ASP A 431 12.40 -13.73 22.34
CA ASP A 431 11.71 -15.00 22.59
C ASP A 431 11.25 -15.73 21.31
N SER A 432 11.54 -15.20 20.12
CA SER A 432 11.15 -15.82 18.84
C SER A 432 11.78 -17.22 18.68
N ASP A 433 10.96 -18.17 18.25
CA ASP A 433 11.41 -19.51 17.86
C ASP A 433 11.61 -19.58 16.34
N PRO A 434 12.82 -19.91 15.86
CA PRO A 434 13.13 -19.90 14.43
C PRO A 434 12.17 -20.70 13.55
N ALA A 435 11.74 -21.87 14.02
CA ALA A 435 10.84 -22.74 13.26
C ALA A 435 9.42 -22.14 13.17
N THR A 436 8.96 -21.50 14.24
CA THR A 436 7.66 -20.81 14.30
C THR A 436 7.64 -19.60 13.38
N GLU A 437 8.70 -18.76 13.40
CA GLU A 437 8.79 -17.58 12.55
C GLU A 437 8.89 -17.94 11.06
N TYR A 438 9.59 -19.02 10.71
CA TYR A 438 9.58 -19.54 9.35
C TYR A 438 8.14 -19.88 8.90
N VAL A 439 7.39 -20.61 9.72
CA VAL A 439 6.00 -20.98 9.43
C VAL A 439 5.11 -19.73 9.34
N GLU A 440 5.38 -18.69 10.12
CA GLU A 440 4.66 -17.44 10.05
C GLU A 440 4.81 -16.77 8.67
N THR A 441 6.02 -16.74 8.09
CA THR A 441 6.22 -16.20 6.74
C THR A 441 5.48 -17.01 5.68
N GLU A 442 5.47 -18.35 5.79
CA GLU A 442 4.70 -19.23 4.92
C GLU A 442 3.20 -18.89 5.02
N ASN A 443 2.65 -18.79 6.24
CA ASN A 443 1.24 -18.46 6.47
C ASN A 443 0.87 -17.08 5.90
N LYS A 444 1.73 -16.07 6.06
CA LYS A 444 1.53 -14.72 5.52
C LYS A 444 1.49 -14.71 3.98
N SER A 445 2.14 -15.65 3.32
CA SER A 445 2.13 -15.78 1.85
C SER A 445 0.93 -16.57 1.31
N MET A 446 0.23 -17.35 2.16
CA MET A 446 -0.80 -18.33 1.74
C MET A 446 -1.94 -17.73 0.92
N ALA A 447 -2.49 -16.57 1.34
CA ALA A 447 -3.58 -15.92 0.62
C ALA A 447 -3.17 -15.55 -0.81
N ILE A 448 -1.94 -15.04 -0.97
CA ILE A 448 -1.40 -14.66 -2.27
C ILE A 448 -1.14 -15.91 -3.14
N ARG A 449 -0.53 -16.95 -2.58
CA ARG A 449 -0.31 -18.22 -3.29
C ARG A 449 -1.64 -18.81 -3.80
N ARG A 450 -2.68 -18.76 -2.96
CA ARG A 450 -4.02 -19.19 -3.36
C ARG A 450 -4.61 -18.30 -4.45
N ALA A 451 -4.41 -16.97 -4.40
CA ALA A 451 -4.86 -16.08 -5.47
C ALA A 451 -4.20 -16.40 -6.82
N ILE A 452 -2.90 -16.68 -6.82
CA ILE A 452 -2.16 -17.11 -8.02
C ILE A 452 -2.72 -18.44 -8.55
N ALA A 453 -2.97 -19.42 -7.66
CA ALA A 453 -3.57 -20.71 -8.04
C ALA A 453 -4.95 -20.54 -8.67
N LEU A 454 -5.82 -19.72 -8.06
CA LEU A 454 -7.16 -19.44 -8.59
C LEU A 454 -7.10 -18.72 -9.94
N ALA A 455 -6.21 -17.73 -10.09
CA ALA A 455 -6.05 -16.99 -11.34
C ALA A 455 -5.60 -17.89 -12.50
N ARG A 456 -4.75 -18.89 -12.24
CA ARG A 456 -4.35 -19.91 -13.22
C ARG A 456 -5.45 -20.93 -13.54
N GLY A 457 -6.36 -21.15 -12.60
CA GLY A 457 -7.46 -22.11 -12.72
C GLY A 457 -8.75 -21.51 -13.28
N VAL A 458 -8.70 -20.35 -13.91
CA VAL A 458 -9.88 -19.76 -14.57
C VAL A 458 -10.35 -20.67 -15.70
N VAL A 459 -11.58 -21.17 -15.58
CA VAL A 459 -12.25 -21.95 -16.61
C VAL A 459 -12.98 -20.95 -17.52
N SER A 460 -12.62 -20.92 -18.80
CA SER A 460 -13.41 -20.20 -19.82
C SER A 460 -14.80 -20.85 -19.87
N SER A 461 -15.81 -20.07 -19.52
CA SER A 461 -17.23 -20.47 -19.57
C SER A 461 -17.73 -20.54 -21.01
#